data_870396ce9a98e0fc235ce98b969179d6
#
_entry.id   870396ce9a98e0fc235ce98b969179d6
#
_cell.length_a   1.000
_cell.length_b   1.000
_cell.length_c   1.000
_cell.angle_alpha   90.00
_cell.angle_beta   90.00
_cell.angle_gamma   90.00
#
_symmetry.space_group_name_H-M   'P 1'
#
loop_
_entity.id
_entity.type
_entity.pdbx_description
1 polymer ?
#
loop_
_entity_poly.entity_id
_entity_poly.type
_entity_poly.pdbx_seq_one_letter_code
_entity_poly.pdbx_strand_id
1 'polypeptide(L)'
;MALSYILIIIAVLVLLNTYPLVVSQNMVFRSKQTTMQSSVSVMVSALSGLDVLTEKNVAQAMTVAEEAAVSRVLVTDADGIVLYDDRETGGAVGRYALYTEIVEALGGYDAFHSRYEDGAFRSRAASPVVYRGQIIGAVYAYEYDMEQAELLGGLQKNLRNISLVTGLAVLLISLVLSKLLTARFGELLSAIRIVRRGD
;
A
#
# COMPACT_ATOMS: atom_id res chain seq x y z
N MET A 1 10.80 20.20 -34.34
CA MET A 1 10.29 18.82 -34.48
C MET A 1 10.97 17.81 -33.54
N ALA A 2 12.31 17.63 -33.56
CA ALA A 2 12.97 16.66 -32.65
C ALA A 2 12.67 16.90 -31.17
N LEU A 3 12.65 18.14 -30.73
CA LEU A 3 12.38 18.51 -29.32
C LEU A 3 10.97 18.07 -28.86
N SER A 4 9.97 18.17 -29.74
CA SER A 4 8.58 17.75 -29.44
C SER A 4 8.49 16.25 -29.26
N TYR A 5 9.18 15.45 -30.07
CA TYR A 5 9.23 13.99 -29.93
C TYR A 5 9.93 13.56 -28.65
N ILE A 6 11.05 14.19 -28.28
CA ILE A 6 11.77 13.94 -27.06
C ILE A 6 10.88 14.23 -25.85
N LEU A 7 10.14 15.33 -25.87
CA LEU A 7 9.24 15.72 -24.78
C LEU A 7 8.09 14.73 -24.61
N ILE A 8 7.50 14.25 -25.71
CA ILE A 8 6.45 13.21 -25.68
C ILE A 8 7.00 11.90 -25.12
N ILE A 9 8.20 11.50 -25.53
CA ILE A 9 8.83 10.26 -25.04
C ILE A 9 9.10 10.35 -23.53
N ILE A 10 9.64 11.48 -23.07
CA ILE A 10 9.86 11.72 -21.63
C ILE A 10 8.53 11.66 -20.88
N ALA A 11 7.48 12.30 -21.37
CA ALA A 11 6.16 12.27 -20.75
C ALA A 11 5.60 10.84 -20.65
N VAL A 12 5.73 10.04 -21.71
CA VAL A 12 5.30 8.64 -21.72
C VAL A 12 6.13 7.79 -20.75
N LEU A 13 7.44 7.98 -20.67
CA LEU A 13 8.32 7.28 -19.72
C LEU A 13 7.97 7.62 -18.27
N VAL A 14 7.72 8.89 -17.97
CA VAL A 14 7.27 9.31 -16.63
C VAL A 14 5.94 8.65 -16.27
N LEU A 15 4.99 8.64 -17.20
CA LEU A 15 3.68 8.03 -16.97
C LEU A 15 3.78 6.52 -16.77
N LEU A 16 4.58 5.83 -17.59
CA LEU A 16 4.82 4.37 -17.46
C LEU A 16 5.54 4.00 -16.16
N ASN A 17 6.34 4.91 -15.59
CA ASN A 17 6.98 4.68 -14.29
C ASN A 17 6.06 4.96 -13.11
N THR A 18 5.28 6.04 -13.18
CA THR A 18 4.48 6.52 -12.04
C THR A 18 3.19 5.73 -11.90
N TYR A 19 2.50 5.45 -13.00
CA TYR A 19 1.19 4.81 -12.98
C TYR A 19 1.17 3.41 -12.37
N PRO A 20 2.04 2.45 -12.79
CA PRO A 20 2.05 1.11 -12.21
C PRO A 20 2.41 1.12 -10.73
N LEU A 21 3.28 2.05 -10.30
CA LEU A 21 3.67 2.19 -8.92
C LEU A 21 2.50 2.62 -8.03
N VAL A 22 1.78 3.66 -8.43
CA VAL A 22 0.60 4.14 -7.70
C VAL A 22 -0.48 3.06 -7.64
N VAL A 23 -0.72 2.36 -8.75
CA VAL A 23 -1.71 1.28 -8.79
C VAL A 23 -1.31 0.13 -7.87
N SER A 24 -0.04 -0.30 -7.88
CA SER A 24 0.46 -1.37 -7.02
C SER A 24 0.37 -0.99 -5.54
N GLN A 25 0.73 0.23 -5.16
CA GLN A 25 0.58 0.72 -3.79
C GLN A 25 -0.88 0.72 -3.34
N ASN A 26 -1.79 1.20 -4.19
CA ASN A 26 -3.22 1.19 -3.88
C ASN A 26 -3.79 -0.23 -3.76
N MET A 27 -3.33 -1.17 -4.59
CA MET A 27 -3.74 -2.57 -4.50
C MET A 27 -3.27 -3.21 -3.19
N VAL A 28 -2.02 -3.00 -2.81
CA VAL A 28 -1.48 -3.51 -1.53
C VAL A 28 -2.25 -2.90 -0.36
N PHE A 29 -2.48 -1.58 -0.37
CA PHE A 29 -3.24 -0.91 0.67
C PHE A 29 -4.65 -1.50 0.82
N ARG A 30 -5.40 -1.67 -0.29
CA ARG A 30 -6.74 -2.26 -0.27
C ARG A 30 -6.72 -3.72 0.17
N SER A 31 -5.76 -4.51 -0.28
CA SER A 31 -5.57 -5.89 0.14
C SER A 31 -5.35 -5.97 1.65
N LYS A 32 -4.46 -5.13 2.20
CA LYS A 32 -4.20 -5.03 3.65
C LYS A 32 -5.45 -4.63 4.42
N GLN A 33 -6.19 -3.63 3.95
CA GLN A 33 -7.44 -3.21 4.56
C GLN A 33 -8.42 -4.38 4.66
N THR A 34 -8.66 -5.07 3.53
CA THR A 34 -9.60 -6.19 3.50
C THR A 34 -9.16 -7.33 4.42
N THR A 35 -7.89 -7.71 4.37
CA THR A 35 -7.35 -8.81 5.19
C THR A 35 -7.44 -8.47 6.68
N MET A 36 -6.99 -7.30 7.09
CA MET A 36 -7.01 -6.91 8.50
C MET A 36 -8.42 -6.72 9.04
N GLN A 37 -9.31 -6.09 8.27
CA GLN A 37 -10.72 -5.96 8.66
C GLN A 37 -11.40 -7.33 8.76
N SER A 38 -11.09 -8.26 7.85
CA SER A 38 -11.58 -9.64 7.93
C SER A 38 -11.08 -10.35 9.18
N SER A 39 -9.79 -10.25 9.50
CA SER A 39 -9.21 -10.84 10.72
C SER A 39 -9.86 -10.29 11.97
N VAL A 40 -9.99 -8.97 12.08
CA VAL A 40 -10.66 -8.33 13.22
C VAL A 40 -12.13 -8.74 13.32
N SER A 41 -12.84 -8.84 12.16
CA SER A 41 -14.24 -9.29 12.13
C SER A 41 -14.42 -10.71 12.65
N VAL A 42 -13.50 -11.63 12.34
CA VAL A 42 -13.50 -13.00 12.88
C VAL A 42 -13.35 -12.98 14.40
N MET A 43 -12.42 -12.19 14.92
CA MET A 43 -12.19 -12.01 16.36
C MET A 43 -13.42 -11.40 17.06
N VAL A 44 -14.01 -10.35 16.48
CA VAL A 44 -15.25 -9.74 16.99
C VAL A 44 -16.37 -10.77 17.01
N SER A 45 -16.50 -11.60 15.97
CA SER A 45 -17.52 -12.64 15.90
C SER A 45 -17.36 -13.68 17.02
N ALA A 46 -16.14 -14.04 17.41
CA ALA A 46 -15.86 -14.94 18.52
C ALA A 46 -16.28 -14.33 19.88
N LEU A 47 -16.27 -13.00 20.00
CA LEU A 47 -16.63 -12.27 21.22
C LEU A 47 -18.10 -11.84 21.26
N SER A 48 -18.78 -11.76 20.12
CA SER A 48 -20.15 -11.20 20.00
C SER A 48 -21.24 -11.99 20.76
N GLY A 49 -20.93 -13.21 21.18
CA GLY A 49 -21.81 -14.04 22.01
C GLY A 49 -21.72 -13.75 23.51
N LEU A 50 -20.76 -12.92 23.92
CA LEU A 50 -20.54 -12.59 25.35
C LEU A 50 -21.33 -11.34 25.73
N ASP A 51 -21.95 -11.37 26.89
CA ASP A 51 -22.70 -10.23 27.44
C ASP A 51 -21.79 -9.21 28.13
N VAL A 52 -20.69 -9.68 28.71
CA VAL A 52 -19.64 -8.87 29.34
C VAL A 52 -18.28 -9.44 28.97
N LEU A 53 -17.34 -8.58 28.62
CA LEU A 53 -15.95 -8.97 28.36
C LEU A 53 -15.18 -9.01 29.70
N THR A 54 -14.48 -10.10 29.92
CA THR A 54 -13.55 -10.29 31.05
C THR A 54 -12.27 -10.90 30.55
N GLU A 55 -11.15 -10.69 31.23
CA GLU A 55 -9.84 -11.28 30.84
C GLU A 55 -9.95 -12.78 30.54
N LYS A 56 -10.71 -13.52 31.39
CA LYS A 56 -10.84 -14.97 31.27
C LYS A 56 -11.63 -15.41 30.03
N ASN A 57 -12.82 -14.81 29.79
CA ASN A 57 -13.65 -15.24 28.64
C ASN A 57 -13.10 -14.75 27.30
N VAL A 58 -12.46 -13.56 27.29
CA VAL A 58 -11.76 -13.05 26.12
C VAL A 58 -10.57 -13.94 25.76
N ALA A 59 -9.72 -14.29 26.73
CA ALA A 59 -8.60 -15.20 26.49
C ALA A 59 -9.06 -16.55 25.92
N GLN A 60 -10.16 -17.10 26.44
CA GLN A 60 -10.73 -18.35 25.95
C GLN A 60 -11.29 -18.21 24.53
N ALA A 61 -11.94 -17.11 24.19
CA ALA A 61 -12.46 -16.87 22.85
C ALA A 61 -11.32 -16.63 21.84
N MET A 62 -10.24 -15.96 22.25
CA MET A 62 -9.10 -15.66 21.38
C MET A 62 -8.26 -16.91 21.03
N THR A 63 -8.21 -17.94 21.89
CA THR A 63 -7.57 -19.23 21.54
C THR A 63 -8.19 -19.90 20.31
N VAL A 64 -9.45 -19.64 20.02
CA VAL A 64 -10.14 -20.16 18.83
C VAL A 64 -9.84 -19.29 17.59
N ALA A 65 -9.47 -18.03 17.78
CA ALA A 65 -9.20 -17.06 16.72
C ALA A 65 -7.71 -16.91 16.38
N GLU A 66 -6.86 -17.76 16.94
CA GLU A 66 -5.38 -17.67 16.88
C GLU A 66 -4.77 -17.86 15.47
N GLU A 67 -5.57 -18.26 14.45
CA GLU A 67 -5.12 -18.40 13.06
C GLU A 67 -5.01 -17.05 12.30
N ALA A 68 -5.31 -15.93 12.94
CA ALA A 68 -5.20 -14.64 12.27
C ALA A 68 -3.72 -14.24 12.13
N ALA A 69 -3.27 -14.11 10.88
CA ALA A 69 -1.91 -13.71 10.54
C ALA A 69 -1.66 -12.21 10.82
N VAL A 70 -1.71 -11.81 12.10
CA VAL A 70 -1.43 -10.44 12.56
C VAL A 70 -0.30 -10.45 13.58
N SER A 71 0.43 -9.34 13.67
CA SER A 71 1.62 -9.27 14.56
C SER A 71 1.26 -9.00 16.02
N ARG A 72 0.07 -8.47 16.30
CA ARG A 72 -0.42 -8.23 17.65
C ARG A 72 -1.94 -8.03 17.68
N VAL A 73 -2.58 -8.58 18.70
CA VAL A 73 -4.01 -8.40 18.99
C VAL A 73 -4.20 -7.84 20.40
N LEU A 74 -5.08 -6.85 20.52
CA LEU A 74 -5.58 -6.35 21.80
C LEU A 74 -7.11 -6.43 21.81
N VAL A 75 -7.68 -6.75 22.96
CA VAL A 75 -9.11 -6.61 23.20
C VAL A 75 -9.30 -5.72 24.42
N THR A 76 -10.18 -4.73 24.30
CA THR A 76 -10.51 -3.81 25.39
C THR A 76 -11.96 -3.99 25.85
N ASP A 77 -12.23 -3.51 27.05
CA ASP A 77 -13.61 -3.26 27.49
C ASP A 77 -14.17 -1.97 26.88
N ALA A 78 -15.37 -1.58 27.30
CA ALA A 78 -16.05 -0.36 26.84
C ALA A 78 -15.37 0.94 27.29
N ASP A 79 -14.57 0.88 28.34
CA ASP A 79 -13.79 2.03 28.84
C ASP A 79 -12.41 2.15 28.19
N GLY A 80 -12.03 1.19 27.35
CA GLY A 80 -10.74 1.14 26.65
C GLY A 80 -9.63 0.51 27.51
N ILE A 81 -9.94 -0.22 28.58
CA ILE A 81 -8.98 -0.97 29.37
C ILE A 81 -8.70 -2.30 28.66
N VAL A 82 -7.43 -2.64 28.46
CA VAL A 82 -7.01 -3.87 27.81
C VAL A 82 -7.32 -5.07 28.69
N LEU A 83 -8.14 -5.99 28.18
CA LEU A 83 -8.48 -7.26 28.78
C LEU A 83 -7.64 -8.42 28.25
N TYR A 84 -7.13 -8.28 27.02
CA TYR A 84 -6.30 -9.30 26.35
C TYR A 84 -5.21 -8.64 25.50
N ASP A 85 -4.02 -9.20 25.55
CA ASP A 85 -2.89 -8.85 24.72
C ASP A 85 -2.17 -10.17 24.39
N ASP A 86 -2.00 -10.48 23.12
CA ASP A 86 -1.35 -11.71 22.65
C ASP A 86 0.18 -11.74 22.90
N ARG A 87 0.75 -10.67 23.45
CA ARG A 87 2.15 -10.66 23.89
C ARG A 87 2.33 -11.40 25.19
N GLU A 88 3.18 -12.44 25.19
CA GLU A 88 3.49 -13.24 26.37
C GLU A 88 4.18 -12.44 27.48
N THR A 89 5.02 -11.44 27.12
CA THR A 89 5.77 -10.63 28.08
C THR A 89 5.59 -9.14 27.84
N GLY A 90 5.30 -8.40 28.90
CA GLY A 90 5.16 -6.95 28.86
C GLY A 90 3.83 -6.48 28.26
N GLY A 91 2.80 -7.33 28.31
CA GLY A 91 1.47 -7.03 27.83
C GLY A 91 0.86 -5.77 28.46
N ALA A 92 -0.17 -5.24 27.80
CA ALA A 92 -0.86 -4.02 28.19
C ALA A 92 -2.10 -4.29 29.06
N VAL A 93 -2.37 -5.53 29.49
CA VAL A 93 -3.55 -5.91 30.27
C VAL A 93 -3.67 -5.04 31.53
N GLY A 94 -4.88 -4.55 31.77
CA GLY A 94 -5.22 -3.64 32.89
C GLY A 94 -4.82 -2.17 32.64
N ARG A 95 -4.30 -1.82 31.47
CA ARG A 95 -3.94 -0.44 31.09
C ARG A 95 -4.88 0.11 30.04
N TYR A 96 -5.01 1.42 29.97
CA TYR A 96 -5.77 2.07 28.88
C TYR A 96 -5.03 1.94 27.54
N ALA A 97 -5.73 1.52 26.51
CA ALA A 97 -5.25 1.48 25.14
C ALA A 97 -5.60 2.79 24.42
N LEU A 98 -4.70 3.76 24.42
CA LEU A 98 -4.91 5.08 23.84
C LEU A 98 -4.54 5.10 22.32
N TYR A 99 -4.97 4.10 21.57
CA TYR A 99 -4.82 4.08 20.11
C TYR A 99 -6.03 4.74 19.46
N THR A 100 -5.79 5.56 18.43
CA THR A 100 -6.87 6.27 17.71
C THR A 100 -7.91 5.29 17.17
N GLU A 101 -7.46 4.16 16.65
CA GLU A 101 -8.31 3.11 16.08
C GLU A 101 -9.25 2.49 17.14
N ILE A 102 -8.77 2.32 18.38
CA ILE A 102 -9.59 1.82 19.50
C ILE A 102 -10.63 2.85 19.90
N VAL A 103 -10.25 4.13 19.96
CA VAL A 103 -11.19 5.21 20.27
C VAL A 103 -12.29 5.32 19.21
N GLU A 104 -11.95 5.18 17.92
CA GLU A 104 -12.91 5.14 16.82
C GLU A 104 -13.85 3.93 16.96
N ALA A 105 -13.30 2.75 17.27
CA ALA A 105 -14.08 1.53 17.45
C ALA A 105 -15.04 1.63 18.65
N LEU A 106 -14.60 2.17 19.79
CA LEU A 106 -15.47 2.43 20.92
C LEU A 106 -16.53 3.51 20.62
N GLY A 107 -16.30 4.34 19.61
CA GLY A 107 -17.29 5.25 19.02
C GLY A 107 -18.27 4.58 18.05
N GLY A 108 -18.11 3.28 17.77
CA GLY A 108 -19.00 2.47 16.91
C GLY A 108 -18.58 2.40 15.45
N TYR A 109 -17.36 2.77 15.10
CA TYR A 109 -16.86 2.77 13.73
C TYR A 109 -15.74 1.75 13.53
N ASP A 110 -15.76 1.05 12.40
CA ASP A 110 -14.60 0.27 11.99
C ASP A 110 -13.47 1.21 11.57
N ALA A 111 -12.32 1.05 12.19
CA ALA A 111 -11.13 1.86 11.90
C ALA A 111 -10.08 1.05 11.16
N PHE A 112 -9.42 1.67 10.18
CA PHE A 112 -8.25 1.11 9.51
C PHE A 112 -7.28 2.22 9.15
N HIS A 113 -6.04 2.08 9.61
CA HIS A 113 -4.92 2.94 9.21
C HIS A 113 -3.74 2.10 8.78
N SER A 114 -3.15 2.45 7.64
CA SER A 114 -1.92 1.83 7.17
C SER A 114 -0.95 2.88 6.67
N ARG A 115 0.32 2.73 7.03
CA ARG A 115 1.41 3.61 6.61
C ARG A 115 2.62 2.79 6.21
N TYR A 116 3.24 3.20 5.11
CA TYR A 116 4.56 2.70 4.74
C TYR A 116 5.61 3.56 5.43
N GLU A 117 6.39 2.96 6.32
CA GLU A 117 7.40 3.64 7.13
C GLU A 117 8.55 2.69 7.44
N ASP A 118 9.79 3.17 7.31
CA ASP A 118 11.02 2.41 7.57
C ASP A 118 11.12 1.08 6.81
N GLY A 119 10.65 1.03 5.56
CA GLY A 119 10.73 -0.18 4.73
C GLY A 119 9.71 -1.27 5.09
N ALA A 120 8.67 -0.94 5.84
CA ALA A 120 7.60 -1.86 6.20
C ALA A 120 6.22 -1.20 6.12
N PHE A 121 5.18 -2.01 5.90
CA PHE A 121 3.81 -1.58 6.13
C PHE A 121 3.45 -1.77 7.59
N ARG A 122 3.06 -0.66 8.25
CA ARG A 122 2.47 -0.67 9.59
C ARG A 122 0.98 -0.47 9.45
N SER A 123 0.23 -1.54 9.60
CA SER A 123 -1.23 -1.54 9.45
C SER A 123 -1.89 -1.77 10.79
N ARG A 124 -2.97 -1.04 11.04
CA ARG A 124 -3.76 -1.10 12.28
C ARG A 124 -5.22 -1.15 11.89
N ALA A 125 -5.96 -2.01 12.53
CA ALA A 125 -7.41 -2.09 12.38
C ALA A 125 -8.06 -2.24 13.74
N ALA A 126 -9.23 -1.69 13.91
CA ALA A 126 -10.06 -1.94 15.10
C ALA A 126 -11.53 -1.98 14.72
N SER A 127 -12.30 -2.79 15.44
CA SER A 127 -13.75 -2.85 15.28
C SER A 127 -14.42 -3.00 16.65
N PRO A 128 -15.63 -2.45 16.81
CA PRO A 128 -16.39 -2.54 18.05
C PRO A 128 -16.90 -3.97 18.28
N VAL A 129 -16.88 -4.41 19.53
CA VAL A 129 -17.61 -5.60 19.97
C VAL A 129 -18.98 -5.14 20.47
N VAL A 130 -20.03 -5.57 19.77
CA VAL A 130 -21.40 -5.13 20.05
C VAL A 130 -22.22 -6.30 20.57
N TYR A 131 -22.87 -6.10 21.73
CA TYR A 131 -23.85 -7.02 22.28
C TYR A 131 -25.19 -6.32 22.51
N ARG A 132 -26.27 -6.84 21.92
CA ARG A 132 -27.62 -6.26 21.99
C ARG A 132 -27.70 -4.76 21.69
N GLY A 133 -26.89 -4.28 20.73
CA GLY A 133 -26.85 -2.89 20.33
C GLY A 133 -26.02 -1.96 21.21
N GLN A 134 -25.33 -2.49 22.20
CA GLN A 134 -24.38 -1.74 23.04
C GLN A 134 -22.95 -2.17 22.74
N ILE A 135 -22.05 -1.21 22.71
CA ILE A 135 -20.62 -1.48 22.54
C ILE A 135 -20.09 -1.91 23.90
N ILE A 136 -19.59 -3.13 23.98
CA ILE A 136 -19.05 -3.73 25.20
C ILE A 136 -17.52 -3.77 25.21
N GLY A 137 -16.88 -3.36 24.11
CA GLY A 137 -15.43 -3.29 23.95
C GLY A 137 -15.02 -3.12 22.52
N ALA A 138 -13.73 -3.28 22.26
CA ALA A 138 -13.15 -3.22 20.93
C ALA A 138 -12.06 -4.28 20.74
N VAL A 139 -11.94 -4.79 19.52
CA VAL A 139 -10.80 -5.60 19.06
C VAL A 139 -9.90 -4.72 18.22
N TYR A 140 -8.61 -4.76 18.50
CA TYR A 140 -7.57 -4.06 17.76
C TYR A 140 -6.53 -5.06 17.28
N ALA A 141 -6.14 -4.95 16.02
CA ALA A 141 -5.08 -5.72 15.41
C ALA A 141 -4.00 -4.80 14.84
N TYR A 142 -2.75 -5.20 15.01
CA TYR A 142 -1.58 -4.55 14.43
C TYR A 142 -0.80 -5.54 13.59
N GLU A 143 -0.37 -5.10 12.42
CA GLU A 143 0.48 -5.88 11.53
C GLU A 143 1.71 -5.06 11.12
N TYR A 144 2.86 -5.71 11.15
CA TYR A 144 4.12 -5.18 10.67
C TYR A 144 4.62 -6.09 9.55
N ASP A 145 4.57 -5.59 8.30
CA ASP A 145 4.85 -6.38 7.12
C ASP A 145 6.01 -5.78 6.32
N MET A 146 7.16 -6.44 6.43
CA MET A 146 8.35 -6.13 5.64
C MET A 146 8.33 -6.82 4.27
N GLU A 147 7.71 -7.98 4.15
CA GLU A 147 7.77 -8.81 2.94
C GLU A 147 7.07 -8.12 1.77
N GLN A 148 5.84 -7.64 1.96
CA GLN A 148 5.13 -6.89 0.92
C GLN A 148 5.79 -5.54 0.61
N ALA A 149 6.42 -4.93 1.61
CA ALA A 149 7.19 -3.71 1.42
C ALA A 149 8.44 -3.94 0.55
N GLU A 150 9.15 -5.03 0.77
CA GLU A 150 10.32 -5.43 -0.03
C GLU A 150 9.92 -5.78 -1.47
N LEU A 151 8.82 -6.51 -1.66
CA LEU A 151 8.27 -6.80 -2.98
C LEU A 151 7.95 -5.53 -3.77
N LEU A 152 7.30 -4.54 -3.15
CA LEU A 152 7.05 -3.23 -3.77
C LEU A 152 8.35 -2.47 -4.08
N GLY A 153 9.31 -2.49 -3.17
CA GLY A 153 10.64 -1.89 -3.39
C GLY A 153 11.36 -2.53 -4.57
N GLY A 154 11.29 -3.85 -4.69
CA GLY A 154 11.82 -4.62 -5.82
C GLY A 154 11.15 -4.23 -7.15
N LEU A 155 9.83 -4.12 -7.18
CA LEU A 155 9.09 -3.65 -8.35
C LEU A 155 9.50 -2.24 -8.76
N GLN A 156 9.63 -1.31 -7.81
CA GLN A 156 10.09 0.06 -8.07
C GLN A 156 11.48 0.09 -8.69
N LYS A 157 12.42 -0.69 -8.14
CA LYS A 157 13.79 -0.79 -8.65
C LYS A 157 13.81 -1.34 -10.06
N ASN A 158 13.04 -2.38 -10.34
CA ASN A 158 12.95 -2.99 -11.66
C ASN A 158 12.33 -2.03 -12.69
N LEU A 159 11.23 -1.36 -12.37
CA LEU A 159 10.60 -0.36 -13.23
C LEU A 159 11.56 0.78 -13.54
N ARG A 160 12.30 1.29 -12.56
CA ARG A 160 13.30 2.33 -12.74
C ARG A 160 14.43 1.87 -13.69
N ASN A 161 14.94 0.66 -13.51
CA ASN A 161 16.00 0.12 -14.36
C ASN A 161 15.52 -0.08 -15.81
N ILE A 162 14.33 -0.65 -16.02
CA ILE A 162 13.72 -0.82 -17.33
C ILE A 162 13.56 0.54 -18.02
N SER A 163 13.08 1.55 -17.30
CA SER A 163 12.90 2.89 -17.87
C SER A 163 14.20 3.57 -18.23
N LEU A 164 15.26 3.40 -17.45
CA LEU A 164 16.58 3.91 -17.77
C LEU A 164 17.12 3.27 -19.05
N VAL A 165 17.03 1.94 -19.17
CA VAL A 165 17.48 1.21 -20.36
C VAL A 165 16.65 1.61 -21.59
N THR A 166 15.34 1.66 -21.46
CA THR A 166 14.42 2.07 -22.54
C THR A 166 14.68 3.52 -22.96
N GLY A 167 14.84 4.43 -22.01
CA GLY A 167 15.15 5.83 -22.27
C GLY A 167 16.48 6.00 -23.03
N LEU A 168 17.51 5.25 -22.65
CA LEU A 168 18.80 5.26 -23.35
C LEU A 168 18.66 4.71 -24.79
N ALA A 169 17.95 3.60 -24.96
CA ALA A 169 17.70 3.01 -26.27
C ALA A 169 16.95 3.97 -27.19
N VAL A 170 15.91 4.62 -26.70
CA VAL A 170 15.13 5.62 -27.45
C VAL A 170 15.99 6.81 -27.82
N LEU A 171 16.84 7.31 -26.94
CA LEU A 171 17.79 8.38 -27.24
C LEU A 171 18.74 8.00 -28.39
N LEU A 172 19.33 6.81 -28.34
CA LEU A 172 20.23 6.31 -29.39
C LEU A 172 19.50 6.20 -30.74
N ILE A 173 18.30 5.60 -30.74
CA ILE A 173 17.48 5.48 -31.96
C ILE A 173 17.14 6.87 -32.53
N SER A 174 16.75 7.81 -31.67
CA SER A 174 16.42 9.17 -32.06
C SER A 174 17.61 9.89 -32.72
N LEU A 175 18.81 9.71 -32.16
CA LEU A 175 20.04 10.30 -32.75
C LEU A 175 20.37 9.69 -34.11
N VAL A 176 20.23 8.36 -34.26
CA VAL A 176 20.46 7.69 -35.56
C VAL A 176 19.45 8.16 -36.61
N LEU A 177 18.14 8.16 -36.24
CA LEU A 177 17.09 8.62 -37.15
C LEU A 177 17.26 10.09 -37.53
N SER A 178 17.62 10.95 -36.58
CA SER A 178 17.88 12.37 -36.85
C SER A 178 19.00 12.57 -37.86
N LYS A 179 20.11 11.83 -37.72
CA LYS A 179 21.22 11.87 -38.68
C LYS A 179 20.80 11.38 -40.05
N LEU A 180 20.10 10.24 -40.13
CA LEU A 180 19.63 9.68 -41.42
C LEU A 180 18.67 10.62 -42.13
N LEU A 181 17.70 11.20 -41.43
CA LEU A 181 16.75 12.16 -42.03
C LEU A 181 17.44 13.44 -42.48
N THR A 182 18.34 14.00 -41.67
CA THR A 182 19.07 15.23 -42.04
C THR A 182 19.94 15.02 -43.24
N ALA A 183 20.61 13.87 -43.40
CA ALA A 183 21.39 13.52 -44.56
C ALA A 183 20.52 13.45 -45.83
N ARG A 184 19.38 12.79 -45.78
CA ARG A 184 18.44 12.68 -46.91
C ARG A 184 17.83 14.02 -47.31
N PHE A 185 17.47 14.87 -46.35
CA PHE A 185 16.99 16.22 -46.64
C PHE A 185 18.10 17.10 -47.25
N GLY A 186 19.35 16.94 -46.85
CA GLY A 186 20.49 17.65 -47.41
C GLY A 186 20.68 17.30 -48.90
N GLU A 187 20.60 16.03 -49.30
CA GLU A 187 20.67 15.57 -50.68
C GLU A 187 19.54 16.14 -51.54
N LEU A 188 18.29 16.11 -51.04
CA LEU A 188 17.13 16.69 -51.73
C LEU A 188 17.25 18.20 -51.92
N LEU A 189 17.70 18.95 -50.93
CA LEU A 189 17.91 20.38 -51.01
C LEU A 189 19.04 20.74 -52.00
N SER A 190 20.10 19.93 -52.08
CA SER A 190 21.18 20.11 -53.08
C SER A 190 20.67 19.86 -54.49
N ALA A 191 19.88 18.81 -54.74
CA ALA A 191 19.28 18.52 -56.04
C ALA A 191 18.32 19.64 -56.51
N ILE A 192 17.46 20.15 -55.61
CA ILE A 192 16.57 21.29 -55.91
C ILE A 192 17.37 22.55 -56.23
N ARG A 193 18.50 22.79 -55.55
CA ARG A 193 19.34 23.97 -55.80
C ARG A 193 20.05 23.91 -57.13
N ILE A 194 20.43 22.71 -57.60
CA ILE A 194 21.03 22.49 -58.92
C ILE A 194 20.00 22.78 -60.01
N VAL A 195 18.79 22.22 -59.92
CA VAL A 195 17.69 22.45 -60.87
C VAL A 195 17.30 23.95 -60.96
N ARG A 196 17.31 24.66 -59.81
CA ARG A 196 16.98 26.10 -59.79
C ARG A 196 18.07 27.01 -60.40
N ARG A 197 19.30 26.55 -60.45
CA ARG A 197 20.43 27.33 -61.09
C ARG A 197 20.50 27.20 -62.57
N GLY A 198 19.68 26.36 -63.19
CA GLY A 198 19.53 26.37 -64.64
C GLY A 198 20.72 25.86 -65.50
N ASP A 199 21.47 24.89 -64.93
CA ASP A 199 22.44 24.11 -65.73
C ASP A 199 21.91 22.68 -65.93
#